data_cb07042e66e4a2850fb59ae26c2d3f7a
#
_entry.id   cb07042e66e4a2850fb59ae26c2d3f7a
#
_cell.length_a   1.000
_cell.length_b   1.000
_cell.length_c   1.000
_cell.angle_alpha   90.00
_cell.angle_beta   90.00
_cell.angle_gamma   90.00
#
_symmetry.space_group_name_H-M   'P 1'
#
loop_
_entity.id
_entity.type
_entity.pdbx_description
1 polymer ?
#
loop_
_entity_poly.entity_id
_entity_poly.type
_entity_poly.pdbx_seq_one_letter_code
_entity_poly.pdbx_strand_id
1 'polypeptide(L)'
;MRQQPKLGKGVVVGKAVQFGKDVVIWNYVVIGDDTKIGDKTRIGSFCDVGKNIIIGKNCNIQAHVTISNGCKIGNNVFIGPNSTILNDKFPYSNYITPPIICDNVIIGGSAVILPKITIGKNSVIAAGSVVTKDVPSGVVAMGIPAKKTMTRKEYETKKKAFVEGET
;
A
#
# COMPACT_ATOMS: atom_id res chain seq x y z
N MET A 1 -15.88 7.26 -23.44
CA MET A 1 -14.55 6.66 -23.66
C MET A 1 -13.87 6.50 -22.29
N ARG A 2 -13.25 5.36 -21.98
CA ARG A 2 -12.43 5.22 -20.77
C ARG A 2 -11.17 6.07 -20.98
N GLN A 3 -10.90 7.01 -20.10
CA GLN A 3 -9.70 7.83 -20.16
C GLN A 3 -8.48 6.94 -19.94
N GLN A 4 -7.49 7.03 -20.84
CA GLN A 4 -6.25 6.27 -20.74
C GLN A 4 -5.45 6.73 -19.50
N PRO A 5 -4.79 5.81 -18.78
CA PRO A 5 -3.92 6.20 -17.67
C PRO A 5 -2.75 7.05 -18.18
N LYS A 6 -2.26 7.96 -17.32
CA LYS A 6 -1.01 8.67 -17.60
C LYS A 6 0.17 7.76 -17.20
N LEU A 7 0.92 7.29 -18.19
CA LEU A 7 2.07 6.41 -17.99
C LEU A 7 3.38 7.17 -18.16
N GLY A 8 4.31 6.97 -17.23
CA GLY A 8 5.67 7.49 -17.28
C GLY A 8 6.57 6.67 -18.21
N LYS A 9 7.84 7.04 -18.28
CA LYS A 9 8.85 6.36 -19.11
C LYS A 9 9.13 4.96 -18.58
N GLY A 10 9.25 3.97 -19.47
CA GLY A 10 9.67 2.61 -19.12
C GLY A 10 8.68 1.83 -18.26
N VAL A 11 7.40 2.21 -18.24
CA VAL A 11 6.34 1.45 -17.56
C VAL A 11 6.05 0.19 -18.36
N VAL A 12 6.04 -0.95 -17.65
CA VAL A 12 5.67 -2.26 -18.21
C VAL A 12 4.32 -2.67 -17.63
N VAL A 13 3.38 -2.95 -18.51
CA VAL A 13 1.99 -3.32 -18.12
C VAL A 13 1.70 -4.73 -18.63
N GLY A 14 1.32 -5.60 -17.71
CA GLY A 14 0.91 -6.98 -18.00
C GLY A 14 -0.42 -7.08 -18.75
N LYS A 15 -0.82 -8.32 -19.02
CA LYS A 15 -2.08 -8.62 -19.73
C LYS A 15 -3.28 -8.35 -18.82
N ALA A 16 -4.41 -7.95 -19.42
CA ALA A 16 -5.70 -7.75 -18.77
C ALA A 16 -5.68 -6.77 -17.54
N VAL A 17 -4.69 -5.89 -17.46
CA VAL A 17 -4.64 -4.83 -16.45
C VAL A 17 -5.78 -3.83 -16.71
N GLN A 18 -6.49 -3.45 -15.65
CA GLN A 18 -7.61 -2.52 -15.72
C GLN A 18 -7.29 -1.24 -14.95
N PHE A 19 -7.43 -0.10 -15.61
CA PHE A 19 -7.24 1.21 -14.99
C PHE A 19 -8.58 1.94 -14.86
N GLY A 20 -8.78 2.56 -13.71
CA GLY A 20 -9.83 3.55 -13.49
C GLY A 20 -9.51 4.90 -14.17
N LYS A 21 -10.33 5.92 -13.88
CA LYS A 21 -10.13 7.27 -14.39
C LYS A 21 -8.97 7.97 -13.66
N ASP A 22 -8.27 8.85 -14.36
CA ASP A 22 -7.23 9.73 -13.78
C ASP A 22 -6.10 8.99 -13.04
N VAL A 23 -5.81 7.74 -13.44
CA VAL A 23 -4.70 6.97 -12.88
C VAL A 23 -3.37 7.52 -13.42
N VAL A 24 -2.40 7.68 -12.53
CA VAL A 24 -1.04 8.14 -12.86
C VAL A 24 -0.02 7.11 -12.42
N ILE A 25 0.75 6.59 -13.36
CA ILE A 25 1.85 5.65 -13.13
C ILE A 25 3.15 6.36 -13.50
N TRP A 26 4.07 6.47 -12.57
CA TRP A 26 5.35 7.13 -12.80
C TRP A 26 6.35 6.21 -13.53
N ASN A 27 7.61 6.62 -13.61
CA ASN A 27 8.61 5.97 -14.44
C ASN A 27 9.04 4.60 -13.91
N TYR A 28 9.32 3.67 -14.82
CA TYR A 28 9.91 2.36 -14.53
C TYR A 28 9.11 1.51 -13.54
N VAL A 29 7.80 1.59 -13.59
CA VAL A 29 6.89 0.74 -12.82
C VAL A 29 6.60 -0.53 -13.62
N VAL A 30 6.59 -1.66 -12.94
CA VAL A 30 6.11 -2.93 -13.49
C VAL A 30 4.77 -3.26 -12.88
N ILE A 31 3.77 -3.61 -13.70
CA ILE A 31 2.43 -4.02 -13.25
C ILE A 31 2.13 -5.38 -13.85
N GLY A 32 1.94 -6.37 -13.00
CA GLY A 32 1.65 -7.75 -13.40
C GLY A 32 0.22 -7.94 -13.92
N ASP A 33 0.01 -9.10 -14.56
CA ASP A 33 -1.24 -9.48 -15.22
C ASP A 33 -2.45 -9.42 -14.27
N ASP A 34 -3.65 -9.21 -14.84
CA ASP A 34 -4.96 -9.25 -14.15
C ASP A 34 -5.11 -8.27 -12.98
N THR A 35 -4.24 -7.25 -12.87
CA THR A 35 -4.27 -6.25 -11.81
C THR A 35 -5.30 -5.16 -12.12
N LYS A 36 -6.03 -4.72 -11.08
CA LYS A 36 -7.05 -3.67 -11.17
C LYS A 36 -6.65 -2.48 -10.31
N ILE A 37 -6.65 -1.29 -10.90
CA ILE A 37 -6.25 -0.03 -10.24
C ILE A 37 -7.40 0.96 -10.34
N GLY A 38 -7.91 1.39 -9.19
CA GLY A 38 -9.07 2.29 -9.09
C GLY A 38 -8.74 3.75 -9.45
N ASP A 39 -9.81 4.53 -9.61
CA ASP A 39 -9.75 5.93 -10.05
C ASP A 39 -8.80 6.78 -9.20
N LYS A 40 -8.13 7.74 -9.82
CA LYS A 40 -7.26 8.75 -9.18
C LYS A 40 -6.10 8.17 -8.37
N THR A 41 -5.80 6.89 -8.54
CA THR A 41 -4.66 6.25 -7.86
C THR A 41 -3.36 6.63 -8.56
N ARG A 42 -2.33 6.87 -7.75
CA ARG A 42 -0.98 7.24 -8.20
C ARG A 42 0.02 6.21 -7.72
N ILE A 43 0.90 5.76 -8.61
CA ILE A 43 1.97 4.80 -8.30
C ILE A 43 3.31 5.45 -8.67
N GLY A 44 4.17 5.60 -7.67
CA GLY A 44 5.49 6.20 -7.78
C GLY A 44 6.47 5.37 -8.60
N SER A 45 7.57 5.98 -8.98
CA SER A 45 8.58 5.33 -9.82
C SER A 45 9.22 4.11 -9.16
N PHE A 46 9.66 3.16 -9.99
CA PHE A 46 10.35 1.94 -9.57
C PHE A 46 9.54 1.03 -8.64
N CYS A 47 8.22 1.12 -8.69
CA CYS A 47 7.38 0.16 -7.99
C CYS A 47 7.27 -1.15 -8.77
N ASP A 48 7.22 -2.26 -8.03
CA ASP A 48 6.89 -3.58 -8.55
C ASP A 48 5.50 -3.99 -8.01
N VAL A 49 4.53 -4.03 -8.90
CA VAL A 49 3.13 -4.41 -8.60
C VAL A 49 2.88 -5.75 -9.26
N GLY A 50 2.78 -6.79 -8.47
CA GLY A 50 2.61 -8.16 -8.94
C GLY A 50 1.28 -8.43 -9.65
N LYS A 51 0.96 -9.71 -9.83
CA LYS A 51 -0.24 -10.18 -10.56
C LYS A 51 -1.48 -10.27 -9.66
N ASN A 52 -2.67 -10.20 -10.27
CA ASN A 52 -3.95 -10.39 -9.58
C ASN A 52 -4.17 -9.44 -8.37
N ILE A 53 -3.63 -8.24 -8.43
CA ILE A 53 -3.75 -7.25 -7.35
C ILE A 53 -4.99 -6.39 -7.58
N ILE A 54 -5.65 -6.03 -6.47
CA ILE A 54 -6.73 -5.04 -6.48
C ILE A 54 -6.26 -3.83 -5.68
N ILE A 55 -6.19 -2.67 -6.31
CA ILE A 55 -5.90 -1.38 -5.68
C ILE A 55 -7.13 -0.49 -5.84
N GLY A 56 -7.64 0.02 -4.72
CA GLY A 56 -8.80 0.89 -4.68
C GLY A 56 -8.56 2.28 -5.28
N LYS A 57 -9.49 3.19 -5.03
CA LYS A 57 -9.47 4.58 -5.53
C LYS A 57 -8.65 5.49 -4.64
N ASN A 58 -8.16 6.59 -5.20
CA ASN A 58 -7.42 7.66 -4.49
C ASN A 58 -6.23 7.15 -3.68
N CYS A 59 -5.62 6.04 -4.06
CA CYS A 59 -4.42 5.56 -3.40
C CYS A 59 -3.19 6.35 -3.84
N ASN A 60 -2.24 6.50 -2.91
CA ASN A 60 -0.96 7.14 -3.18
C ASN A 60 0.15 6.17 -2.76
N ILE A 61 0.69 5.46 -3.73
CA ILE A 61 1.78 4.50 -3.56
C ILE A 61 3.06 5.20 -3.96
N GLN A 62 3.98 5.35 -3.02
CA GLN A 62 5.23 6.07 -3.22
C GLN A 62 6.26 5.21 -3.98
N ALA A 63 7.41 5.80 -4.30
CA ALA A 63 8.45 5.12 -5.07
C ALA A 63 9.04 3.90 -4.36
N HIS A 64 9.52 2.94 -5.16
CA HIS A 64 10.19 1.72 -4.68
C HIS A 64 9.34 0.83 -3.78
N VAL A 65 8.02 0.86 -3.92
CA VAL A 65 7.12 -0.05 -3.20
C VAL A 65 7.01 -1.36 -3.97
N THR A 66 7.13 -2.48 -3.24
CA THR A 66 6.87 -3.82 -3.77
C THR A 66 5.56 -4.35 -3.22
N ILE A 67 4.65 -4.78 -4.10
CA ILE A 67 3.36 -5.39 -3.76
C ILE A 67 3.31 -6.77 -4.38
N SER A 68 3.41 -7.81 -3.55
CA SER A 68 3.37 -9.19 -4.02
C SER A 68 2.00 -9.62 -4.54
N ASN A 69 1.98 -10.67 -5.37
CA ASN A 69 0.78 -11.17 -6.05
C ASN A 69 -0.42 -11.36 -5.12
N GLY A 70 -1.61 -11.04 -5.61
CA GLY A 70 -2.90 -11.31 -4.98
C GLY A 70 -3.29 -10.35 -3.85
N CYS A 71 -2.46 -9.37 -3.50
CA CYS A 71 -2.77 -8.40 -2.45
C CYS A 71 -4.02 -7.58 -2.78
N LYS A 72 -4.77 -7.22 -1.73
CA LYS A 72 -5.93 -6.33 -1.84
C LYS A 72 -5.68 -5.06 -1.05
N ILE A 73 -5.79 -3.93 -1.72
CA ILE A 73 -5.58 -2.60 -1.15
C ILE A 73 -6.88 -1.82 -1.34
N GLY A 74 -7.43 -1.33 -0.25
CA GLY A 74 -8.67 -0.54 -0.21
C GLY A 74 -8.51 0.85 -0.80
N ASN A 75 -9.48 1.71 -0.52
CA ASN A 75 -9.51 3.08 -1.01
C ASN A 75 -8.73 4.04 -0.09
N ASN A 76 -8.25 5.15 -0.64
CA ASN A 76 -7.56 6.23 0.10
C ASN A 76 -6.36 5.71 0.91
N VAL A 77 -5.66 4.70 0.42
CA VAL A 77 -4.49 4.14 1.09
C VAL A 77 -3.24 4.91 0.68
N PHE A 78 -2.42 5.25 1.67
CA PHE A 78 -1.07 5.75 1.46
C PHE A 78 -0.05 4.65 1.77
N ILE A 79 0.90 4.42 0.86
CA ILE A 79 2.04 3.51 1.09
C ILE A 79 3.32 4.30 0.88
N GLY A 80 4.08 4.47 1.96
CA GLY A 80 5.35 5.19 1.96
C GLY A 80 6.45 4.47 1.16
N PRO A 81 7.50 5.19 0.76
CA PRO A 81 8.54 4.65 -0.11
C PRO A 81 9.28 3.46 0.53
N ASN A 82 9.80 2.60 -0.31
CA ASN A 82 10.56 1.40 0.08
C ASN A 82 9.77 0.39 0.94
N SER A 83 8.45 0.50 1.03
CA SER A 83 7.63 -0.48 1.76
C SER A 83 7.45 -1.76 0.95
N THR A 84 7.34 -2.89 1.65
CA THR A 84 7.21 -4.20 1.03
C THR A 84 6.00 -4.96 1.60
N ILE A 85 5.12 -5.45 0.72
CA ILE A 85 3.94 -6.23 1.08
C ILE A 85 4.14 -7.65 0.55
N LEU A 86 4.35 -8.60 1.45
CA LEU A 86 4.73 -9.98 1.15
C LEU A 86 3.51 -10.91 1.12
N ASN A 87 3.56 -11.97 0.33
CA ASN A 87 2.47 -12.94 0.18
C ASN A 87 2.86 -14.40 0.49
N ASP A 88 4.16 -14.69 0.64
CA ASP A 88 4.65 -16.04 0.98
C ASP A 88 5.27 -16.04 2.38
N LYS A 89 4.69 -16.83 3.28
CA LYS A 89 5.13 -16.94 4.68
C LYS A 89 6.39 -17.79 4.83
N PHE A 90 6.54 -18.78 3.99
CA PHE A 90 7.64 -19.72 4.01
C PHE A 90 8.23 -19.85 2.61
N PRO A 91 8.98 -18.81 2.17
CA PRO A 91 9.63 -18.88 0.86
C PRO A 91 10.59 -20.06 0.87
N TYR A 92 10.47 -20.88 -0.06
CA TYR A 92 10.02 -20.93 -1.40
C TYR A 92 8.76 -21.83 -1.56
N SER A 93 7.56 -21.31 -1.40
CA SER A 93 6.37 -22.16 -1.40
C SER A 93 5.43 -21.80 -2.56
N ASN A 94 4.60 -22.77 -2.98
CA ASN A 94 3.51 -22.52 -3.93
C ASN A 94 2.23 -22.03 -3.22
N TYR A 95 2.25 -21.90 -1.88
CA TYR A 95 1.10 -21.49 -1.08
C TYR A 95 1.22 -20.03 -0.65
N ILE A 96 0.58 -19.16 -1.39
CA ILE A 96 0.56 -17.73 -1.10
C ILE A 96 -0.66 -17.33 -0.25
N THR A 97 -0.45 -16.41 0.68
CA THR A 97 -1.49 -15.84 1.55
C THR A 97 -1.36 -14.31 1.56
N PRO A 98 -1.87 -13.64 0.51
CA PRO A 98 -1.65 -12.21 0.36
C PRO A 98 -2.34 -11.40 1.47
N PRO A 99 -1.72 -10.29 1.93
CA PRO A 99 -2.34 -9.38 2.88
C PRO A 99 -3.53 -8.62 2.32
N ILE A 100 -4.35 -8.11 3.26
CA ILE A 100 -5.46 -7.20 2.97
C ILE A 100 -5.19 -5.87 3.69
N ILE A 101 -5.10 -4.80 2.93
CA ILE A 101 -4.98 -3.43 3.45
C ILE A 101 -6.34 -2.77 3.28
N CYS A 102 -7.02 -2.45 4.37
CA CYS A 102 -8.35 -1.83 4.32
C CYS A 102 -8.28 -0.33 3.95
N ASP A 103 -9.47 0.30 3.84
CA ASP A 103 -9.58 1.71 3.45
C ASP A 103 -8.92 2.67 4.46
N ASN A 104 -8.44 3.80 3.97
CA ASN A 104 -7.86 4.92 4.73
C ASN A 104 -6.64 4.53 5.59
N VAL A 105 -5.95 3.46 5.23
CA VAL A 105 -4.72 3.03 5.91
C VAL A 105 -3.54 3.90 5.45
N ILE A 106 -2.67 4.22 6.40
CA ILE A 106 -1.38 4.85 6.13
C ILE A 106 -0.28 3.85 6.48
N ILE A 107 0.57 3.53 5.53
CA ILE A 107 1.79 2.73 5.74
C ILE A 107 2.98 3.67 5.57
N GLY A 108 3.76 3.85 6.63
CA GLY A 108 4.99 4.64 6.62
C GLY A 108 6.08 3.99 5.78
N GLY A 109 7.07 4.78 5.37
CA GLY A 109 8.16 4.29 4.53
C GLY A 109 8.95 3.14 5.16
N SER A 110 9.49 2.26 4.30
CA SER A 110 10.29 1.09 4.71
C SER A 110 9.57 0.12 5.65
N ALA A 111 8.25 0.13 5.69
CA ALA A 111 7.48 -0.83 6.45
C ALA A 111 7.39 -2.17 5.71
N VAL A 112 7.39 -3.27 6.46
CA VAL A 112 7.22 -4.63 5.93
C VAL A 112 5.94 -5.24 6.46
N ILE A 113 5.05 -5.65 5.57
CA ILE A 113 3.80 -6.35 5.91
C ILE A 113 3.96 -7.82 5.57
N LEU A 114 3.91 -8.69 6.58
CA LEU A 114 4.05 -10.11 6.39
C LEU A 114 2.77 -10.74 5.78
N PRO A 115 2.87 -11.94 5.20
CA PRO A 115 1.75 -12.65 4.60
C PRO A 115 0.62 -12.94 5.59
N LYS A 116 -0.60 -13.09 5.06
CA LYS A 116 -1.82 -13.41 5.81
C LYS A 116 -2.25 -12.34 6.84
N ILE A 117 -1.79 -11.11 6.68
CA ILE A 117 -2.09 -9.99 7.58
C ILE A 117 -3.27 -9.17 7.04
N THR A 118 -4.15 -8.77 7.94
CA THR A 118 -5.16 -7.75 7.67
C THR A 118 -4.81 -6.47 8.43
N ILE A 119 -4.66 -5.36 7.69
CA ILE A 119 -4.54 -4.02 8.28
C ILE A 119 -5.92 -3.37 8.27
N GLY A 120 -6.49 -3.17 9.46
CA GLY A 120 -7.84 -2.65 9.65
C GLY A 120 -7.99 -1.18 9.18
N LYS A 121 -9.22 -0.78 8.88
CA LYS A 121 -9.55 0.57 8.38
C LYS A 121 -9.02 1.67 9.28
N ASN A 122 -8.61 2.79 8.69
CA ASN A 122 -8.13 3.98 9.40
C ASN A 122 -6.90 3.71 10.30
N SER A 123 -6.15 2.64 10.07
CA SER A 123 -4.93 2.37 10.85
C SER A 123 -3.70 3.05 10.25
N VAL A 124 -2.68 3.21 11.07
CA VAL A 124 -1.36 3.73 10.66
C VAL A 124 -0.31 2.71 11.04
N ILE A 125 0.53 2.36 10.09
CA ILE A 125 1.78 1.63 10.33
C ILE A 125 2.91 2.64 10.28
N ALA A 126 3.66 2.77 11.35
CA ALA A 126 4.78 3.70 11.39
C ALA A 126 5.92 3.26 10.47
N ALA A 127 6.74 4.20 10.02
CA ALA A 127 7.90 3.92 9.18
C ALA A 127 8.85 2.90 9.83
N GLY A 128 9.47 2.04 9.02
CA GLY A 128 10.41 1.02 9.47
C GLY A 128 9.79 -0.13 10.29
N SER A 129 8.47 -0.23 10.37
CA SER A 129 7.81 -1.28 11.16
C SER A 129 7.71 -2.60 10.41
N VAL A 130 7.78 -3.72 11.15
CA VAL A 130 7.51 -5.07 10.63
C VAL A 130 6.22 -5.59 11.23
N VAL A 131 5.17 -5.68 10.41
CA VAL A 131 3.84 -6.13 10.84
C VAL A 131 3.76 -7.65 10.71
N THR A 132 3.65 -8.32 11.84
CA THR A 132 3.66 -9.78 11.95
C THR A 132 2.31 -10.37 12.37
N LYS A 133 1.33 -9.53 12.72
CA LYS A 133 -0.03 -9.89 13.13
C LYS A 133 -1.02 -8.87 12.61
N ASP A 134 -2.29 -9.24 12.56
CA ASP A 134 -3.37 -8.33 12.18
C ASP A 134 -3.35 -7.05 13.02
N VAL A 135 -3.65 -5.93 12.36
CA VAL A 135 -3.74 -4.62 13.00
C VAL A 135 -5.21 -4.21 13.07
N PRO A 136 -5.77 -3.99 14.27
CA PRO A 136 -7.15 -3.55 14.42
C PRO A 136 -7.39 -2.19 13.76
N SER A 137 -8.65 -1.90 13.42
CA SER A 137 -9.04 -0.60 12.86
C SER A 137 -8.76 0.56 13.82
N GLY A 138 -8.39 1.71 13.28
CA GLY A 138 -8.26 2.96 14.03
C GLY A 138 -7.09 3.04 15.01
N VAL A 139 -6.05 2.24 14.81
CA VAL A 139 -4.86 2.26 15.68
C VAL A 139 -3.60 2.64 14.91
N VAL A 140 -2.59 3.06 15.64
CA VAL A 140 -1.21 3.19 15.16
C VAL A 140 -0.40 2.01 15.67
N ALA A 141 0.25 1.29 14.77
CA ALA A 141 1.18 0.20 15.11
C ALA A 141 2.60 0.58 14.69
N MET A 142 3.57 0.30 15.57
CA MET A 142 4.97 0.68 15.38
C MET A 142 5.92 -0.37 15.93
N GLY A 143 7.08 -0.48 15.31
CA GLY A 143 8.23 -1.27 15.79
C GLY A 143 8.42 -2.61 15.09
N ILE A 144 9.38 -3.40 15.57
CA ILE A 144 9.76 -4.73 15.07
C ILE A 144 9.77 -5.71 16.24
N PRO A 145 8.75 -6.58 16.36
CA PRO A 145 7.48 -6.57 15.62
C PRO A 145 6.60 -5.39 15.97
N ALA A 146 5.75 -4.96 15.01
CA ALA A 146 4.85 -3.84 15.21
C ALA A 146 3.80 -4.14 16.29
N LYS A 147 3.65 -3.19 17.24
CA LYS A 147 2.67 -3.25 18.33
C LYS A 147 1.85 -1.97 18.33
N LYS A 148 0.59 -2.05 18.79
CA LYS A 148 -0.25 -0.87 18.98
C LYS A 148 0.41 0.08 19.98
N THR A 149 0.52 1.36 19.60
CA THR A 149 1.11 2.42 20.43
C THR A 149 0.11 3.49 20.81
N MET A 150 -0.83 3.83 19.92
CA MET A 150 -1.87 4.84 20.16
C MET A 150 -3.07 4.61 19.26
N THR A 151 -4.12 5.40 19.44
CA THR A 151 -5.28 5.45 18.55
C THR A 151 -5.00 6.36 17.34
N ARG A 152 -5.76 6.17 16.26
CA ARG A 152 -5.74 7.10 15.10
C ARG A 152 -6.12 8.52 15.51
N LYS A 153 -7.05 8.69 16.45
CA LYS A 153 -7.44 10.01 16.94
C LYS A 153 -6.27 10.75 17.60
N GLU A 154 -5.53 10.10 18.47
CA GLU A 154 -4.33 10.67 19.10
C GLU A 154 -3.25 11.01 18.07
N TYR A 155 -3.08 10.16 17.06
CA TYR A 155 -2.16 10.43 15.94
C TYR A 155 -2.57 11.69 15.17
N GLU A 156 -3.85 11.85 14.82
CA GLU A 156 -4.30 13.05 14.10
C GLU A 156 -4.18 14.33 14.95
N THR A 157 -4.41 14.24 16.26
CA THR A 157 -4.16 15.36 17.18
C THR A 157 -2.70 15.77 17.19
N LYS A 158 -1.76 14.81 17.33
CA LYS A 158 -0.32 15.09 17.27
C LYS A 158 0.11 15.65 15.93
N LYS A 159 -0.42 15.11 14.84
CA LYS A 159 -0.16 15.59 13.48
C LYS A 159 -0.60 17.03 13.31
N LYS A 160 -1.78 17.39 13.81
CA LYS A 160 -2.32 18.76 13.77
C LYS A 160 -1.41 19.72 14.53
N ALA A 161 -1.07 19.41 15.78
CA ALA A 161 -0.16 20.22 16.59
C ALA A 161 1.20 20.45 15.90
N PHE A 162 1.78 19.39 15.31
CA PHE A 162 3.02 19.49 14.54
C PHE A 162 2.91 20.44 13.33
N VAL A 163 1.82 20.36 12.59
CA VAL A 163 1.59 21.22 11.40
C VAL A 163 1.34 22.68 11.80
N GLU A 164 0.71 22.93 12.93
CA GLU A 164 0.39 24.25 13.46
C GLU A 164 1.57 24.89 14.26
N GLY A 165 2.69 24.17 14.41
CA GLY A 165 3.88 24.66 15.10
C GLY A 165 3.75 24.70 16.62
N GLU A 166 2.86 23.89 17.19
CA GLU A 166 2.59 23.82 18.64
C GLU A 166 3.49 22.78 19.38
N THR A 167 4.58 22.31 18.72
CA THR A 167 5.52 21.32 19.27
C THR A 167 6.95 21.85 19.30
#